data_135397a3fd41cde64c9dc347239b9235
#
_entry.id   135397a3fd41cde64c9dc347239b9235
#
_cell.length_a   1.000
_cell.length_b   1.000
_cell.length_c   1.000
_cell.angle_alpha   90.00
_cell.angle_beta   90.00
_cell.angle_gamma   90.00
#
_symmetry.space_group_name_H-M   'P 1'
#
loop_
_entity.id
_entity.type
_entity.pdbx_description
1 polymer ?
#
loop_
_entity_poly.entity_id
_entity_poly.type
_entity_poly.pdbx_seq_one_letter_code
_entity_poly.pdbx_strand_id
1 'polypeptide(L)'
;TCLQGDVVPPSEIGNYLHYLIRFENTGNAPAENIVVKVEVEPNQFDYNSLQVMATSNDASVRMNANVIEFVFQNIQLESGGHGNILLKMKTNGTLQTGDYVQKRANIYFDYNFPIETNEAETLFQALSVVNPILNDLISIYPNPVKDVVNITIKDNSTIKTIELYDIQGRLLQTQLVNDITSQINLTERANGMYFIKINTDKGSKVEKLIKE
;
A
#
# COMPACT_ATOMS: atom_id res chain seq x y z
N THR A 1 -8.68 -7.18 -6.16
CA THR A 1 -7.97 -6.50 -5.04
C THR A 1 -6.65 -7.19 -4.77
N CYS A 2 -5.55 -6.44 -4.63
CA CYS A 2 -4.27 -6.92 -4.11
C CYS A 2 -4.34 -7.00 -2.57
N LEU A 3 -3.93 -8.14 -1.98
CA LEU A 3 -4.01 -8.32 -0.52
C LEU A 3 -2.89 -7.61 0.24
N GLN A 4 -1.78 -7.30 -0.41
CA GLN A 4 -0.70 -6.49 0.19
C GLN A 4 -1.03 -5.00 0.22
N GLY A 5 -2.10 -4.57 -0.48
CA GLY A 5 -2.56 -3.18 -0.54
C GLY A 5 -2.12 -2.45 -1.82
N ASP A 6 -2.46 -1.16 -1.86
CA ASP A 6 -2.23 -0.33 -3.04
C ASP A 6 -0.80 0.26 -3.07
N VAL A 7 -0.05 0.16 -1.97
CA VAL A 7 1.35 0.56 -1.88
C VAL A 7 2.15 -0.49 -1.13
N VAL A 8 3.25 -0.95 -1.72
CA VAL A 8 4.16 -1.94 -1.13
C VAL A 8 5.60 -1.45 -1.19
N PRO A 9 6.48 -1.90 -0.26
CA PRO A 9 7.88 -1.51 -0.30
C PRO A 9 8.57 -2.08 -1.55
N PRO A 10 9.61 -1.41 -2.08
CA PRO A 10 10.36 -1.88 -3.25
C PRO A 10 11.02 -3.25 -3.08
N SER A 11 11.21 -3.70 -1.82
CA SER A 11 11.69 -5.06 -1.52
C SER A 11 10.72 -6.17 -1.96
N GLU A 12 9.46 -5.82 -2.26
CA GLU A 12 8.47 -6.76 -2.81
C GLU A 12 8.59 -6.93 -4.33
N ILE A 13 9.44 -6.17 -5.01
CA ILE A 13 9.73 -6.38 -6.44
C ILE A 13 10.37 -7.76 -6.62
N GLY A 14 9.85 -8.55 -7.57
CA GLY A 14 10.24 -9.94 -7.80
C GLY A 14 9.60 -10.94 -6.84
N ASN A 15 8.86 -10.50 -5.83
CA ASN A 15 8.12 -11.34 -4.88
C ASN A 15 6.68 -11.59 -5.33
N TYR A 16 5.99 -12.48 -4.62
CA TYR A 16 4.60 -12.81 -4.87
C TYR A 16 3.66 -11.72 -4.35
N LEU A 17 2.82 -11.18 -5.23
CA LEU A 17 1.62 -10.46 -4.84
C LEU A 17 0.40 -11.39 -4.90
N HIS A 18 -0.51 -11.23 -3.93
CA HIS A 18 -1.72 -12.04 -3.80
C HIS A 18 -2.92 -11.24 -4.26
N TYR A 19 -3.73 -11.84 -5.11
CA TYR A 19 -4.92 -11.21 -5.68
C TYR A 19 -6.17 -12.00 -5.33
N LEU A 20 -7.16 -11.28 -4.81
CA LEU A 20 -8.50 -11.81 -4.59
C LEU A 20 -9.44 -11.22 -5.64
N ILE A 21 -9.95 -12.09 -6.52
CA ILE A 21 -10.99 -11.77 -7.49
C ILE A 21 -12.31 -12.22 -6.89
N ARG A 22 -13.31 -11.35 -6.86
CA ARG A 22 -14.65 -11.64 -6.39
C ARG A 22 -15.64 -11.39 -7.51
N PHE A 23 -16.66 -12.20 -7.58
CA PHE A 23 -17.78 -12.03 -8.50
C PHE A 23 -19.10 -12.37 -7.81
N GLU A 24 -20.17 -11.77 -8.31
CA GLU A 24 -21.53 -11.96 -7.84
C GLU A 24 -22.46 -12.10 -9.04
N ASN A 25 -23.39 -13.03 -8.96
CA ASN A 25 -24.47 -13.11 -9.92
C ASN A 25 -25.56 -12.09 -9.55
N THR A 26 -25.54 -10.94 -10.18
CA THR A 26 -26.56 -9.89 -10.02
C THR A 26 -27.75 -10.07 -10.96
N GLY A 27 -27.78 -11.14 -11.75
CA GLY A 27 -28.88 -11.51 -12.62
C GLY A 27 -30.11 -12.00 -11.84
N ASN A 28 -31.17 -12.30 -12.55
CA ASN A 28 -32.45 -12.79 -12.00
C ASN A 28 -32.63 -14.32 -12.11
N ALA A 29 -31.63 -15.02 -12.58
CA ALA A 29 -31.61 -16.47 -12.74
C ALA A 29 -30.23 -17.02 -12.33
N PRO A 30 -30.14 -18.32 -11.97
CA PRO A 30 -28.85 -18.96 -11.72
C PRO A 30 -27.93 -18.88 -12.95
N ALA A 31 -26.65 -18.61 -12.74
CA ALA A 31 -25.63 -18.75 -13.77
C ALA A 31 -25.12 -20.19 -13.80
N GLU A 32 -25.21 -20.85 -14.95
CA GLU A 32 -24.80 -22.23 -15.08
C GLU A 32 -23.29 -22.39 -15.16
N ASN A 33 -22.63 -21.50 -15.93
CA ASN A 33 -21.20 -21.53 -16.13
C ASN A 33 -20.61 -20.12 -15.94
N ILE A 34 -19.43 -20.04 -15.33
CA ILE A 34 -18.73 -18.76 -15.17
C ILE A 34 -17.29 -18.93 -15.67
N VAL A 35 -16.83 -17.98 -16.48
CA VAL A 35 -15.44 -17.91 -16.89
C VAL A 35 -14.85 -16.59 -16.42
N VAL A 36 -13.78 -16.67 -15.64
CA VAL A 36 -13.00 -15.50 -15.21
C VAL A 36 -11.70 -15.48 -16.00
N LYS A 37 -11.51 -14.43 -16.80
CA LYS A 37 -10.29 -14.21 -17.59
C LYS A 37 -9.44 -13.15 -16.96
N VAL A 38 -8.17 -13.46 -16.78
CA VAL A 38 -7.15 -12.53 -16.29
C VAL A 38 -6.07 -12.42 -17.35
N GLU A 39 -5.87 -11.21 -17.88
CA GLU A 39 -4.75 -10.92 -18.73
C GLU A 39 -3.56 -10.49 -17.87
N VAL A 40 -2.40 -11.06 -18.15
CA VAL A 40 -1.16 -10.80 -17.42
C VAL A 40 -0.19 -10.02 -18.30
N GLU A 41 0.17 -8.82 -17.87
CA GLU A 41 1.18 -8.01 -18.56
C GLU A 41 2.58 -8.57 -18.29
N PRO A 42 3.30 -9.11 -19.32
CA PRO A 42 4.60 -9.78 -19.13
C PRO A 42 5.71 -8.84 -18.61
N ASN A 43 5.59 -7.54 -18.84
CA ASN A 43 6.50 -6.53 -18.30
C ASN A 43 6.27 -6.25 -16.80
N GLN A 44 5.09 -6.58 -16.28
CA GLN A 44 4.71 -6.38 -14.88
C GLN A 44 4.83 -7.66 -14.05
N PHE A 45 4.56 -8.83 -14.65
CA PHE A 45 4.49 -10.10 -13.94
C PHE A 45 5.15 -11.25 -14.71
N ASP A 46 5.69 -12.20 -13.97
CA ASP A 46 6.06 -13.52 -14.47
C ASP A 46 4.80 -14.43 -14.43
N TYR A 47 4.12 -14.58 -15.57
CA TYR A 47 2.91 -15.40 -15.66
C TYR A 47 3.18 -16.90 -15.41
N ASN A 48 4.42 -17.39 -15.59
CA ASN A 48 4.78 -18.77 -15.29
C ASN A 48 4.84 -19.04 -13.76
N SER A 49 4.91 -17.98 -12.97
CA SER A 49 4.92 -18.06 -11.50
C SER A 49 3.54 -18.17 -10.88
N LEU A 50 2.46 -18.12 -11.69
CA LEU A 50 1.09 -18.17 -11.20
C LEU A 50 0.85 -19.39 -10.31
N GLN A 51 0.25 -19.16 -9.15
CA GLN A 51 -0.25 -20.20 -8.27
C GLN A 51 -1.69 -19.87 -7.85
N VAL A 52 -2.60 -20.79 -8.08
CA VAL A 52 -3.96 -20.73 -7.56
C VAL A 52 -3.94 -21.25 -6.12
N MET A 53 -4.37 -20.41 -5.19
CA MET A 53 -4.35 -20.71 -3.76
C MET A 53 -5.68 -21.32 -3.30
N ALA A 54 -6.79 -20.75 -3.78
CA ALA A 54 -8.14 -21.21 -3.47
C ALA A 54 -9.15 -20.71 -4.51
N THR A 55 -10.23 -21.44 -4.66
CA THR A 55 -11.44 -21.04 -5.39
C THR A 55 -12.66 -21.40 -4.55
N SER A 56 -13.71 -20.58 -4.62
CA SER A 56 -14.95 -20.84 -3.87
C SER A 56 -15.68 -22.08 -4.33
N ASN A 57 -15.49 -22.49 -5.58
CA ASN A 57 -16.11 -23.63 -6.23
C ASN A 57 -15.06 -24.32 -7.11
N ASP A 58 -15.33 -25.55 -7.51
CA ASP A 58 -14.45 -26.28 -8.41
C ASP A 58 -14.26 -25.53 -9.73
N ALA A 59 -13.02 -25.29 -10.11
CA ALA A 59 -12.65 -24.60 -11.32
C ALA A 59 -11.52 -25.30 -12.06
N SER A 60 -11.62 -25.41 -13.37
CA SER A 60 -10.49 -25.75 -14.22
C SER A 60 -9.74 -24.50 -14.63
N VAL A 61 -8.39 -24.57 -14.62
CA VAL A 61 -7.53 -23.43 -14.99
C VAL A 61 -6.90 -23.73 -16.34
N ARG A 62 -6.99 -22.79 -17.27
CA ARG A 62 -6.35 -22.86 -18.59
C ARG A 62 -5.46 -21.64 -18.75
N MET A 63 -4.29 -21.85 -19.31
CA MET A 63 -3.37 -20.77 -19.66
C MET A 63 -3.11 -20.82 -21.17
N ASN A 64 -3.32 -19.69 -21.84
CA ASN A 64 -2.99 -19.50 -23.23
C ASN A 64 -2.18 -18.21 -23.38
N ALA A 65 -0.87 -18.37 -23.61
CA ALA A 65 0.10 -17.26 -23.53
C ALA A 65 -0.03 -16.52 -22.18
N ASN A 66 -0.32 -15.22 -22.22
CA ASN A 66 -0.49 -14.37 -21.05
C ASN A 66 -1.95 -14.27 -20.54
N VAL A 67 -2.87 -15.05 -21.09
CA VAL A 67 -4.28 -15.08 -20.67
C VAL A 67 -4.54 -16.32 -19.82
N ILE A 68 -5.07 -16.11 -18.63
CA ILE A 68 -5.45 -17.15 -17.69
C ILE A 68 -6.97 -17.19 -17.61
N GLU A 69 -7.54 -18.36 -17.79
CA GLU A 69 -8.98 -18.61 -17.71
C GLU A 69 -9.27 -19.56 -16.54
N PHE A 70 -10.13 -19.15 -15.63
CA PHE A 70 -10.72 -19.97 -14.60
C PHE A 70 -12.14 -20.31 -15.05
N VAL A 71 -12.40 -21.59 -15.29
CA VAL A 71 -13.68 -22.08 -15.83
C VAL A 71 -14.42 -22.85 -14.76
N PHE A 72 -15.52 -22.29 -14.28
CA PHE A 72 -16.47 -22.91 -13.36
C PHE A 72 -17.60 -23.49 -14.16
N GLN A 73 -17.59 -24.81 -14.38
CA GLN A 73 -18.62 -25.52 -15.12
C GLN A 73 -19.71 -26.00 -14.17
N ASN A 74 -20.98 -25.86 -14.58
CA ASN A 74 -22.14 -26.28 -13.80
C ASN A 74 -22.16 -25.74 -12.37
N ILE A 75 -21.65 -24.52 -12.17
CA ILE A 75 -21.54 -23.88 -10.84
C ILE A 75 -22.93 -23.61 -10.24
N GLN A 76 -23.96 -23.40 -11.07
CA GLN A 76 -25.35 -23.11 -10.68
C GLN A 76 -25.39 -21.97 -9.62
N LEU A 77 -24.67 -20.86 -9.89
CA LEU A 77 -24.58 -19.75 -8.97
C LEU A 77 -25.91 -18.98 -8.97
N GLU A 78 -26.66 -19.09 -7.88
CA GLU A 78 -27.94 -18.42 -7.69
C GLU A 78 -27.87 -16.91 -7.80
N SER A 79 -29.00 -16.25 -8.05
CA SER A 79 -29.10 -14.78 -7.98
C SER A 79 -28.67 -14.28 -6.60
N GLY A 80 -27.74 -13.31 -6.55
CA GLY A 80 -27.08 -12.84 -5.32
C GLY A 80 -26.00 -13.77 -4.78
N GLY A 81 -25.74 -14.89 -5.47
CA GLY A 81 -24.64 -15.79 -5.11
C GLY A 81 -23.27 -15.20 -5.44
N HIS A 82 -22.28 -15.54 -4.62
CA HIS A 82 -20.91 -15.02 -4.72
C HIS A 82 -19.90 -16.11 -5.01
N GLY A 83 -18.87 -15.77 -5.77
CA GLY A 83 -17.70 -16.60 -5.94
C GLY A 83 -16.41 -15.82 -5.81
N ASN A 84 -15.31 -16.53 -5.60
CA ASN A 84 -14.00 -15.91 -5.52
C ASN A 84 -12.88 -16.82 -6.00
N ILE A 85 -11.76 -16.17 -6.36
CA ILE A 85 -10.49 -16.81 -6.72
C ILE A 85 -9.40 -16.09 -5.95
N LEU A 86 -8.62 -16.85 -5.19
CA LEU A 86 -7.40 -16.38 -4.57
C LEU A 86 -6.21 -16.94 -5.36
N LEU A 87 -5.40 -16.07 -5.91
CA LEU A 87 -4.20 -16.41 -6.64
C LEU A 87 -3.02 -15.57 -6.19
N LYS A 88 -1.81 -16.04 -6.50
CA LYS A 88 -0.59 -15.24 -6.35
C LYS A 88 0.30 -15.35 -7.58
N MET A 89 1.05 -14.30 -7.84
CA MET A 89 1.96 -14.21 -8.99
C MET A 89 3.15 -13.34 -8.63
N LYS A 90 4.35 -13.70 -9.11
CA LYS A 90 5.54 -12.88 -8.92
C LYS A 90 5.48 -11.66 -9.81
N THR A 91 5.86 -10.53 -9.27
CA THR A 91 6.11 -9.34 -10.08
C THR A 91 7.41 -9.50 -10.86
N ASN A 92 7.55 -8.79 -11.96
CA ASN A 92 8.78 -8.83 -12.75
C ASN A 92 9.92 -8.16 -11.99
N GLY A 93 11.06 -8.83 -11.90
CA GLY A 93 12.25 -8.31 -11.19
C GLY A 93 12.92 -7.11 -11.86
N THR A 94 12.49 -6.71 -13.07
CA THR A 94 12.97 -5.51 -13.77
C THR A 94 12.26 -4.23 -13.35
N LEU A 95 11.17 -4.33 -12.57
CA LEU A 95 10.48 -3.18 -12.01
C LEU A 95 11.39 -2.39 -11.07
N GLN A 96 11.09 -1.10 -10.92
CA GLN A 96 11.86 -0.18 -10.09
C GLN A 96 10.97 0.53 -9.08
N THR A 97 11.59 1.18 -8.11
CA THR A 97 10.86 2.08 -7.19
C THR A 97 10.15 3.18 -7.97
N GLY A 98 8.86 3.35 -7.71
CA GLY A 98 7.98 4.28 -8.43
C GLY A 98 7.19 3.62 -9.56
N ASP A 99 7.53 2.39 -9.95
CA ASP A 99 6.70 1.63 -10.88
C ASP A 99 5.44 1.11 -10.17
N TYR A 100 4.41 0.82 -10.94
CA TYR A 100 3.19 0.20 -10.46
C TYR A 100 2.83 -1.02 -11.33
N VAL A 101 2.06 -1.91 -10.76
CA VAL A 101 1.45 -3.04 -11.45
C VAL A 101 -0.05 -2.98 -11.33
N GLN A 102 -0.75 -3.40 -12.38
CA GLN A 102 -2.20 -3.34 -12.46
C GLN A 102 -2.77 -4.72 -12.79
N LYS A 103 -3.92 -5.04 -12.20
CA LYS A 103 -4.68 -6.25 -12.51
C LYS A 103 -6.18 -5.98 -12.52
N ARG A 104 -6.83 -6.48 -13.56
CA ARG A 104 -8.28 -6.59 -13.68
C ARG A 104 -8.64 -7.96 -14.25
N ALA A 105 -9.89 -8.32 -14.13
CA ALA A 105 -10.43 -9.55 -14.69
C ALA A 105 -11.72 -9.26 -15.45
N ASN A 106 -11.98 -10.06 -16.46
CA ASN A 106 -13.23 -10.09 -17.20
C ASN A 106 -14.01 -11.33 -16.77
N ILE A 107 -15.23 -11.17 -16.32
CA ILE A 107 -16.08 -12.23 -15.81
C ILE A 107 -17.24 -12.45 -16.77
N TYR A 108 -17.36 -13.65 -17.28
CA TYR A 108 -18.41 -14.08 -18.21
C TYR A 108 -19.37 -14.97 -17.44
N PHE A 109 -20.62 -14.59 -17.39
CA PHE A 109 -21.73 -15.39 -16.88
C PHE A 109 -22.47 -16.01 -18.06
N ASP A 110 -22.37 -17.32 -18.23
CA ASP A 110 -22.89 -18.07 -19.35
C ASP A 110 -22.46 -17.49 -20.71
N TYR A 111 -23.38 -17.06 -21.54
CA TYR A 111 -23.14 -16.51 -22.88
C TYR A 111 -23.24 -14.97 -22.91
N ASN A 112 -23.26 -14.31 -21.74
CA ASN A 112 -23.38 -12.86 -21.66
C ASN A 112 -22.05 -12.15 -21.95
N PHE A 113 -22.13 -10.85 -22.25
CA PHE A 113 -20.95 -10.00 -22.34
C PHE A 113 -20.19 -9.96 -21.00
N PRO A 114 -18.87 -9.83 -21.04
CA PRO A 114 -18.08 -9.81 -19.82
C PRO A 114 -18.40 -8.59 -18.96
N ILE A 115 -18.34 -8.81 -17.66
CA ILE A 115 -18.31 -7.74 -16.65
C ILE A 115 -16.86 -7.58 -16.24
N GLU A 116 -16.32 -6.37 -16.42
CA GLU A 116 -14.98 -6.04 -15.94
C GLU A 116 -14.99 -5.78 -14.43
N THR A 117 -14.00 -6.32 -13.73
CA THR A 117 -13.78 -5.94 -12.33
C THR A 117 -13.19 -4.53 -12.23
N ASN A 118 -13.22 -3.95 -11.03
CA ASN A 118 -12.33 -2.82 -10.75
C ASN A 118 -10.88 -3.21 -10.98
N GLU A 119 -10.07 -2.24 -11.38
CA GLU A 119 -8.62 -2.40 -11.48
C GLU A 119 -8.00 -2.36 -10.08
N ALA A 120 -7.12 -3.31 -9.81
CA ALA A 120 -6.27 -3.32 -8.63
C ALA A 120 -4.89 -2.81 -9.04
N GLU A 121 -4.51 -1.64 -8.56
CA GLU A 121 -3.20 -1.05 -8.77
C GLU A 121 -2.36 -1.23 -7.50
N THR A 122 -1.08 -1.53 -7.66
CA THR A 122 -0.12 -1.63 -6.57
C THR A 122 1.17 -0.91 -6.95
N LEU A 123 1.49 0.16 -6.23
CA LEU A 123 2.66 1.01 -6.42
C LEU A 123 3.83 0.50 -5.55
N PHE A 124 5.02 0.37 -6.15
CA PHE A 124 6.25 0.04 -5.43
C PHE A 124 6.91 1.31 -4.92
N GLN A 125 6.60 1.69 -3.69
CA GLN A 125 7.13 2.87 -3.06
C GLN A 125 7.58 2.58 -1.62
N ALA A 126 8.68 3.21 -1.20
CA ALA A 126 9.08 3.13 0.19
C ALA A 126 7.99 3.75 1.07
N LEU A 127 7.33 2.92 1.88
CA LEU A 127 6.34 3.37 2.87
C LEU A 127 7.01 4.09 4.05
N SER A 128 8.34 4.14 4.05
CA SER A 128 9.10 4.67 5.16
C SER A 128 9.52 6.11 4.91
N VAL A 129 9.09 6.92 5.80
CA VAL A 129 9.52 8.28 6.02
C VAL A 129 10.79 8.36 6.88
N VAL A 130 11.44 7.27 7.17
CA VAL A 130 12.75 7.27 7.82
C VAL A 130 13.80 7.25 6.73
N ASN A 131 14.12 8.44 6.19
CA ASN A 131 15.33 8.61 5.41
C ASN A 131 16.50 8.52 6.40
N PRO A 132 17.34 7.45 6.40
CA PRO A 132 18.45 7.33 7.35
C PRO A 132 19.40 8.54 7.29
N ILE A 133 19.53 9.17 6.12
CA ILE A 133 20.31 10.38 5.91
C ILE A 133 19.74 11.56 6.70
N LEU A 134 18.41 11.67 6.80
CA LEU A 134 17.77 12.76 7.58
C LEU A 134 18.00 12.62 9.10
N ASN A 135 18.22 11.41 9.62
CA ASN A 135 18.51 11.20 11.03
C ASN A 135 19.81 11.89 11.46
N ASP A 136 20.83 11.88 10.60
CA ASP A 136 22.13 12.50 10.87
C ASP A 136 22.14 14.00 10.53
N LEU A 137 21.23 14.45 9.68
CA LEU A 137 21.13 15.83 9.23
C LEU A 137 20.30 16.71 10.16
N ILE A 138 19.28 16.16 10.83
CA ILE A 138 18.40 16.91 11.73
C ILE A 138 18.84 16.68 13.17
N SER A 139 19.29 17.74 13.82
CA SER A 139 19.66 17.77 15.24
C SER A 139 18.52 18.36 16.07
N ILE A 140 18.15 17.67 17.16
CA ILE A 140 17.08 18.06 18.09
C ILE A 140 17.66 18.05 19.49
N TYR A 141 17.71 19.23 20.14
CA TYR A 141 18.36 19.38 21.46
C TYR A 141 17.77 20.54 22.26
N PRO A 142 17.87 20.52 23.61
CA PRO A 142 18.26 19.37 24.42
C PRO A 142 17.17 18.26 24.43
N ASN A 143 17.56 17.02 24.69
CA ASN A 143 16.66 15.93 24.99
C ASN A 143 17.33 15.05 26.06
N PRO A 144 16.89 15.04 27.33
CA PRO A 144 15.66 15.66 27.87
C PRO A 144 15.60 17.18 27.77
N VAL A 145 14.37 17.72 27.68
CA VAL A 145 14.07 19.13 27.53
C VAL A 145 13.28 19.66 28.74
N LYS A 146 13.63 20.86 29.24
CA LYS A 146 12.84 21.55 30.27
C LYS A 146 11.78 22.47 29.65
N ASP A 147 12.18 23.42 28.83
CA ASP A 147 11.29 24.47 28.34
C ASP A 147 11.24 24.54 26.81
N VAL A 148 12.39 24.58 26.16
CA VAL A 148 12.50 24.82 24.72
C VAL A 148 13.40 23.76 24.09
N VAL A 149 12.93 23.14 23.03
CA VAL A 149 13.74 22.26 22.17
C VAL A 149 14.11 23.00 20.89
N ASN A 150 15.38 22.93 20.52
CA ASN A 150 15.92 23.49 19.28
C ASN A 150 15.98 22.41 18.21
N ILE A 151 15.63 22.76 16.99
CA ILE A 151 15.71 21.93 15.81
C ILE A 151 16.61 22.62 14.79
N THR A 152 17.61 21.92 14.26
CA THR A 152 18.54 22.46 13.27
C THR A 152 18.79 21.41 12.19
N ILE A 153 18.81 21.84 10.93
CA ILE A 153 19.21 21.01 9.79
C ILE A 153 20.63 21.40 9.38
N LYS A 154 21.48 20.41 9.14
CA LYS A 154 22.90 20.59 8.79
C LYS A 154 23.18 20.71 7.30
N ASP A 155 22.18 20.46 6.45
CA ASP A 155 22.28 20.59 4.99
C ASP A 155 21.44 21.77 4.47
N ASN A 156 21.34 21.90 3.15
CA ASN A 156 20.53 22.95 2.51
C ASN A 156 19.03 22.63 2.45
N SER A 157 18.53 21.65 3.23
CA SER A 157 17.10 21.35 3.31
C SER A 157 16.39 22.38 4.18
N THR A 158 15.09 22.55 3.92
CA THR A 158 14.24 23.51 4.66
C THR A 158 13.20 22.75 5.48
N ILE A 159 13.06 23.10 6.77
CA ILE A 159 11.94 22.65 7.60
C ILE A 159 10.66 23.28 7.05
N LYS A 160 9.66 22.48 6.73
CA LYS A 160 8.34 22.93 6.28
C LYS A 160 7.35 23.01 7.42
N THR A 161 7.26 21.94 8.19
CA THR A 161 6.37 21.87 9.37
C THR A 161 7.01 21.10 10.50
N ILE A 162 6.65 21.47 11.72
CA ILE A 162 6.96 20.73 12.93
C ILE A 162 5.64 20.42 13.63
N GLU A 163 5.45 19.15 13.97
CA GLU A 163 4.25 18.64 14.62
C GLU A 163 4.63 17.96 15.93
N LEU A 164 3.93 18.29 17.01
CA LEU A 164 4.14 17.70 18.33
C LEU A 164 2.96 16.79 18.69
N TYR A 165 3.24 15.59 19.14
CA TYR A 165 2.26 14.57 19.50
C TYR A 165 2.49 14.09 20.93
N ASP A 166 1.41 13.70 21.62
CA ASP A 166 1.51 12.96 22.87
C ASP A 166 1.77 11.45 22.63
N ILE A 167 1.89 10.69 23.74
CA ILE A 167 2.12 9.24 23.70
C ILE A 167 0.97 8.44 23.09
N GLN A 168 -0.21 9.03 22.95
CA GLN A 168 -1.38 8.43 22.33
C GLN A 168 -1.47 8.76 20.83
N GLY A 169 -0.52 9.51 20.29
CA GLY A 169 -0.51 9.96 18.90
C GLY A 169 -1.44 11.13 18.59
N ARG A 170 -1.99 11.81 19.63
CA ARG A 170 -2.81 13.00 19.42
C ARG A 170 -1.93 14.19 19.10
N LEU A 171 -2.26 14.91 18.03
CA LEU A 171 -1.58 16.14 17.62
C LEU A 171 -1.87 17.24 18.66
N LEU A 172 -0.81 17.77 19.24
CA LEU A 172 -0.88 18.83 20.26
C LEU A 172 -0.55 20.22 19.71
N GLN A 173 0.34 20.29 18.69
CA GLN A 173 0.80 21.54 18.12
C GLN A 173 1.29 21.29 16.70
N THR A 174 1.05 22.27 15.82
CA THR A 174 1.66 22.35 14.48
C THR A 174 2.26 23.73 14.31
N GLN A 175 3.49 23.80 13.79
CA GLN A 175 4.18 25.03 13.48
C GLN A 175 4.66 24.99 12.03
N LEU A 176 4.26 25.97 11.24
CA LEU A 176 4.82 26.21 9.91
C LEU A 176 6.17 26.91 10.06
N VAL A 177 7.17 26.37 9.37
CA VAL A 177 8.54 26.89 9.34
C VAL A 177 8.90 27.07 7.86
N ASN A 178 9.87 27.81 7.48
CA ASN A 178 10.50 27.84 6.16
C ASN A 178 11.95 28.29 6.37
N ASP A 179 12.62 27.58 7.28
CA ASP A 179 13.99 27.89 7.69
C ASP A 179 14.75 26.58 7.97
N ILE A 180 16.06 26.67 8.12
CA ILE A 180 16.95 25.57 8.52
C ILE A 180 16.98 25.38 10.04
N THR A 181 16.41 26.31 10.81
CA THR A 181 16.34 26.25 12.27
C THR A 181 14.94 26.57 12.77
N SER A 182 14.56 26.01 13.92
CA SER A 182 13.32 26.33 14.61
C SER A 182 13.40 25.97 16.09
N GLN A 183 12.40 26.40 16.86
CA GLN A 183 12.23 26.08 18.27
C GLN A 183 10.79 25.71 18.58
N ILE A 184 10.61 24.75 19.49
CA ILE A 184 9.30 24.38 20.06
C ILE A 184 9.34 24.67 21.55
N ASN A 185 8.36 25.45 22.01
CA ASN A 185 8.17 25.74 23.43
C ASN A 185 7.28 24.65 24.07
N LEU A 186 7.79 24.07 25.15
CA LEU A 186 7.14 23.02 25.94
C LEU A 186 6.87 23.47 27.38
N THR A 187 7.06 24.73 27.74
CA THR A 187 6.96 25.24 29.10
C THR A 187 5.63 24.92 29.76
N GLU A 188 4.53 25.04 29.01
CA GLU A 188 3.18 24.75 29.50
C GLU A 188 2.77 23.26 29.37
N ARG A 189 3.67 22.40 28.94
CA ARG A 189 3.42 20.98 28.79
C ARG A 189 3.79 20.21 30.06
N ALA A 190 3.00 19.20 30.39
CA ALA A 190 3.30 18.32 31.50
C ALA A 190 4.60 17.53 31.26
N ASN A 191 5.30 17.18 32.35
CA ASN A 191 6.45 16.29 32.25
C ASN A 191 6.01 14.93 31.69
N GLY A 192 6.83 14.37 30.79
CA GLY A 192 6.49 13.12 30.14
C GLY A 192 7.13 12.94 28.76
N MET A 193 6.64 11.94 28.05
CA MET A 193 7.14 11.60 26.72
C MET A 193 6.24 12.20 25.62
N TYR A 194 6.88 12.75 24.60
CA TYR A 194 6.26 13.31 23.41
C TYR A 194 6.95 12.79 22.16
N PHE A 195 6.29 12.91 21.01
CA PHE A 195 6.90 12.68 19.71
C PHE A 195 6.86 13.97 18.90
N ILE A 196 8.00 14.32 18.32
CA ILE A 196 8.11 15.45 17.41
C ILE A 196 8.32 14.92 15.99
N LYS A 197 7.52 15.38 15.05
CA LYS A 197 7.65 15.07 13.62
C LYS A 197 8.06 16.33 12.88
N ILE A 198 9.17 16.25 12.16
CA ILE A 198 9.74 17.33 11.39
C ILE A 198 9.63 16.96 9.91
N ASN A 199 8.87 17.74 9.18
CA ASN A 199 8.72 17.59 7.74
C ASN A 199 9.61 18.60 7.02
N THR A 200 10.38 18.12 6.06
CA THR A 200 11.30 18.92 5.23
C THR A 200 10.94 18.76 3.75
N ASP A 201 11.59 19.48 2.88
CA ASP A 201 11.51 19.31 1.43
C ASP A 201 12.12 17.98 0.93
N LYS A 202 12.85 17.25 1.78
CA LYS A 202 13.50 15.96 1.44
C LYS A 202 12.92 14.77 2.20
N GLY A 203 11.88 14.97 2.98
CA GLY A 203 11.22 13.90 3.75
C GLY A 203 10.92 14.32 5.18
N SER A 204 10.65 13.37 6.07
CA SER A 204 10.34 13.68 7.47
C SER A 204 11.15 12.81 8.44
N LYS A 205 11.35 13.34 9.66
CA LYS A 205 11.96 12.66 10.80
C LYS A 205 10.99 12.70 11.98
N VAL A 206 10.87 11.57 12.67
CA VAL A 206 10.16 11.48 13.95
C VAL A 206 11.16 11.18 15.04
N GLU A 207 11.13 11.95 16.12
CA GLU A 207 12.01 11.80 17.28
C GLU A 207 11.20 11.77 18.57
N LYS A 208 11.67 10.99 19.54
CA LYS A 208 11.11 10.97 20.89
C LYS A 208 11.71 12.10 21.71
N LEU A 209 10.86 12.89 22.38
CA LEU A 209 11.27 13.92 23.34
C LEU A 209 10.88 13.50 24.75
N ILE A 210 11.74 13.79 25.71
CA ILE A 210 11.47 13.64 27.15
C ILE A 210 11.43 15.03 27.77
N LYS A 211 10.25 15.42 28.30
CA LYS A 211 10.03 16.68 29.06
C LYS A 211 10.23 16.41 30.53
N GLU A 212 11.09 17.20 31.17
CA GLU A 212 11.39 17.19 32.61
C GLU A 212 10.93 18.45 33.31
#